data_9014f818977273bd82dc79087d09003b
#
_entry.id   9014f818977273bd82dc79087d09003b
#
_cell.length_a   1.000
_cell.length_b   1.000
_cell.length_c   1.000
_cell.angle_alpha   90.00
_cell.angle_beta   90.00
_cell.angle_gamma   90.00
#
_symmetry.space_group_name_H-M   'P 1'
#
loop_
_entity.id
_entity.type
_entity.pdbx_description
1 polymer ?
#
loop_
_entity_poly.entity_id
_entity_poly.type
_entity_poly.pdbx_seq_one_letter_code
_entity_poly.pdbx_strand_id
1 'polypeptide(L)'
;MNYLNGMLKMSNDWLFTYEIVGAPIGKGRPRGTSAGGHIRLYTPKKTADWERSAAGLMSASWRREPLDEPVEVEIAAFAHRPKRLMRKKDPDGVVWKTSKPDADNICKCVLDSLVMGGILRDDSCVVSVRILDFFTEKDRGPRVCVRLRPVGIEPVEGWWQRPIELREEPKHEF
;
A
#
# COMPACT_ATOMS: atom_id res chain seq x y z
N MET A 1 28.53 -5.68 6.40
CA MET A 1 27.96 -4.35 6.67
C MET A 1 26.46 -4.53 6.82
N ASN A 2 25.95 -4.38 8.05
CA ASN A 2 24.56 -4.68 8.42
C ASN A 2 23.64 -3.51 8.05
N TYR A 3 22.92 -3.60 6.95
CA TYR A 3 21.88 -2.63 6.54
C TYR A 3 20.52 -2.83 7.25
N LEU A 4 20.44 -3.71 8.25
CA LEU A 4 19.19 -4.06 8.93
C LEU A 4 18.93 -3.33 10.27
N ASN A 5 19.85 -2.47 10.72
CA ASN A 5 19.69 -1.75 12.00
C ASN A 5 18.91 -0.44 11.91
N GLY A 6 18.29 -0.13 10.77
CA GLY A 6 17.37 0.99 10.60
C GLY A 6 15.89 0.60 10.58
N MET A 7 15.56 -0.64 10.93
CA MET A 7 14.16 -1.04 11.12
C MET A 7 13.63 -0.36 12.37
N LEU A 8 12.91 0.71 12.12
CA LEU A 8 11.92 1.38 12.96
C LEU A 8 11.71 0.69 14.32
N LYS A 9 12.11 1.39 15.40
CA LYS A 9 11.43 1.22 16.68
C LYS A 9 9.94 1.25 16.36
N MET A 10 9.28 0.11 16.41
CA MET A 10 7.83 0.03 16.30
C MET A 10 7.28 0.69 17.57
N SER A 11 7.08 2.00 17.51
CA SER A 11 6.23 2.65 18.48
C SER A 11 4.84 2.03 18.27
N ASN A 12 4.25 1.59 19.36
CA ASN A 12 2.95 0.89 19.37
C ASN A 12 1.77 1.88 19.15
N ASP A 13 2.01 2.98 18.41
CA ASP A 13 1.13 4.14 18.28
C ASP A 13 0.20 4.06 17.06
N TRP A 14 0.13 2.88 16.40
CA TRP A 14 -0.80 2.67 15.31
C TRP A 14 -2.21 2.45 15.85
N LEU A 15 -3.14 3.30 15.41
CA LEU A 15 -4.54 3.24 15.83
C LEU A 15 -5.23 1.98 15.31
N PHE A 16 -4.85 1.54 14.11
CA PHE A 16 -5.41 0.38 13.44
C PHE A 16 -4.31 -0.38 12.70
N THR A 17 -4.34 -1.70 12.79
CA THR A 17 -3.46 -2.60 12.03
C THR A 17 -4.28 -3.82 11.61
N TYR A 18 -4.19 -4.18 10.32
CA TYR A 18 -4.93 -5.30 9.77
C TYR A 18 -4.11 -6.09 8.73
N GLU A 19 -4.30 -7.41 8.70
CA GLU A 19 -3.73 -8.29 7.69
C GLU A 19 -4.86 -8.88 6.83
N ILE A 20 -4.86 -8.57 5.54
CA ILE A 20 -5.78 -9.10 4.54
C ILE A 20 -5.10 -10.31 3.89
N VAL A 21 -5.58 -11.51 4.16
CA VAL A 21 -5.06 -12.74 3.57
C VAL A 21 -5.45 -12.81 2.09
N GLY A 22 -4.50 -13.12 1.22
CA GLY A 22 -4.69 -13.24 -0.21
C GLY A 22 -3.76 -12.37 -1.03
N ALA A 23 -3.71 -12.62 -2.33
CA ALA A 23 -2.81 -11.90 -3.23
C ALA A 23 -3.19 -10.41 -3.33
N PRO A 24 -2.22 -9.48 -3.26
CA PRO A 24 -2.48 -8.07 -3.53
C PRO A 24 -2.99 -7.87 -4.95
N ILE A 25 -3.98 -7.01 -5.09
CA ILE A 25 -4.59 -6.63 -6.38
C ILE A 25 -4.32 -5.15 -6.62
N GLY A 26 -3.91 -4.82 -7.83
CA GLY A 26 -3.81 -3.42 -8.25
C GLY A 26 -5.13 -2.88 -8.76
N LYS A 27 -5.36 -1.59 -8.58
CA LYS A 27 -6.51 -0.89 -9.15
C LYS A 27 -6.52 -1.05 -10.66
N GLY A 28 -7.52 -1.76 -11.18
CA GLY A 28 -7.73 -1.92 -12.61
C GLY A 28 -8.23 -0.61 -13.24
N ARG A 29 -7.76 -0.30 -14.44
CA ARG A 29 -8.32 0.83 -15.20
C ARG A 29 -9.81 0.63 -15.42
N PRO A 30 -10.65 1.67 -15.22
CA PRO A 30 -12.07 1.59 -15.55
C PRO A 30 -12.25 1.15 -17.00
N ARG A 31 -13.23 0.28 -17.23
CA ARG A 31 -13.63 -0.16 -18.57
C ARG A 31 -14.94 0.51 -18.93
N GLY A 32 -15.08 0.92 -20.20
CA GLY A 32 -16.31 1.47 -20.72
C GLY A 32 -17.14 0.39 -21.40
N THR A 33 -18.46 0.42 -21.17
CA THR A 33 -19.43 -0.26 -22.02
C THR A 33 -20.31 0.79 -22.67
N SER A 34 -20.62 0.61 -23.97
CA SER A 34 -21.59 1.43 -24.67
C SER A 34 -22.92 0.67 -24.76
N ALA A 35 -23.95 1.17 -24.11
CA ALA A 35 -25.30 0.68 -24.23
C ALA A 35 -26.25 1.87 -24.36
N GLY A 36 -27.07 1.90 -25.43
CA GLY A 36 -28.04 2.96 -25.65
C GLY A 36 -27.46 4.35 -25.84
N GLY A 37 -26.27 4.48 -26.45
CA GLY A 37 -25.60 5.77 -26.68
C GLY A 37 -24.89 6.39 -25.48
N HIS A 38 -24.92 5.75 -24.32
CA HIS A 38 -24.23 6.21 -23.12
C HIS A 38 -23.04 5.31 -22.78
N ILE A 39 -21.87 5.94 -22.48
CA ILE A 39 -20.69 5.23 -21.98
C ILE A 39 -20.83 5.10 -20.48
N ARG A 40 -20.89 3.85 -19.99
CA ARG A 40 -20.81 3.54 -18.55
C ARG A 40 -19.41 3.01 -18.23
N LEU A 41 -18.74 3.69 -17.29
CA LEU A 41 -17.45 3.22 -16.75
C LEU A 41 -17.69 2.29 -15.56
N TYR A 42 -16.96 1.20 -15.50
CA TYR A 42 -17.02 0.27 -14.38
C TYR A 42 -15.63 -0.23 -13.98
N THR A 43 -15.45 -0.47 -12.68
CA THR A 43 -14.26 -1.11 -12.14
C THR A 43 -14.27 -2.60 -12.53
N PRO A 44 -13.14 -3.16 -13.02
CA PRO A 44 -13.07 -4.60 -13.32
C PRO A 44 -13.49 -5.45 -12.12
N LYS A 45 -14.27 -6.50 -12.38
CA LYS A 45 -14.88 -7.35 -11.35
C LYS A 45 -13.86 -7.83 -10.31
N LYS A 46 -12.69 -8.29 -10.74
CA LYS A 46 -11.64 -8.78 -9.84
C LYS A 46 -11.19 -7.72 -8.84
N THR A 47 -11.04 -6.46 -9.27
CA THR A 47 -10.69 -5.33 -8.40
C THR A 47 -11.83 -5.02 -7.43
N ALA A 48 -13.06 -4.89 -7.95
CA ALA A 48 -14.24 -4.59 -7.13
C ALA A 48 -14.54 -5.67 -6.08
N ASP A 49 -14.34 -6.94 -6.42
CA ASP A 49 -14.54 -8.05 -5.49
C ASP A 49 -13.50 -8.03 -4.37
N TRP A 50 -12.23 -7.76 -4.72
CA TRP A 50 -11.17 -7.65 -3.72
C TRP A 50 -11.39 -6.46 -2.79
N GLU A 51 -11.70 -5.28 -3.34
CA GLU A 51 -11.99 -4.06 -2.56
C GLU A 51 -13.15 -4.29 -1.58
N ARG A 52 -14.23 -4.90 -2.05
CA ARG A 52 -15.39 -5.22 -1.20
C ARG A 52 -15.05 -6.21 -0.09
N SER A 53 -14.28 -7.24 -0.41
CA SER A 53 -13.84 -8.23 0.58
C SER A 53 -12.93 -7.60 1.62
N ALA A 54 -11.91 -6.85 1.20
CA ALA A 54 -10.99 -6.15 2.09
C ALA A 54 -11.72 -5.14 2.99
N ALA A 55 -12.62 -4.35 2.41
CA ALA A 55 -13.46 -3.39 3.13
C ALA A 55 -14.31 -4.08 4.21
N GLY A 56 -14.99 -5.17 3.87
CA GLY A 56 -15.82 -5.91 4.84
C GLY A 56 -14.99 -6.49 5.99
N LEU A 57 -13.83 -7.06 5.70
CA LEU A 57 -12.93 -7.61 6.71
C LEU A 57 -12.39 -6.54 7.66
N MET A 58 -11.94 -5.41 7.13
CA MET A 58 -11.43 -4.29 7.91
C MET A 58 -12.53 -3.61 8.73
N SER A 59 -13.70 -3.40 8.13
CA SER A 59 -14.88 -2.82 8.79
C SER A 59 -15.33 -3.65 10.00
N ALA A 60 -15.28 -4.97 9.89
CA ALA A 60 -15.64 -5.86 11.00
C ALA A 60 -14.75 -5.67 12.25
N SER A 61 -13.51 -5.20 12.06
CA SER A 61 -12.55 -4.92 13.13
C SER A 61 -12.54 -3.46 13.57
N TRP A 62 -13.15 -2.56 12.79
CA TRP A 62 -13.26 -1.15 13.09
C TRP A 62 -14.49 -0.88 13.96
N ARG A 63 -14.32 -0.25 15.13
CA ARG A 63 -15.39 0.00 16.11
C ARG A 63 -15.57 1.49 16.42
N ARG A 64 -15.19 2.35 15.49
CA ARG A 64 -15.22 3.80 15.63
C ARG A 64 -15.93 4.44 14.45
N GLU A 65 -16.26 5.72 14.57
CA GLU A 65 -16.65 6.53 13.43
C GLU A 65 -15.49 6.63 12.42
N PRO A 66 -15.79 6.83 11.13
CA PRO A 66 -14.77 7.05 10.12
C PRO A 66 -13.88 8.24 10.48
N LEU A 67 -12.56 8.09 10.31
CA LEU A 67 -11.62 9.19 10.52
C LEU A 67 -11.83 10.28 9.47
N ASP A 68 -11.94 11.52 9.95
CA ASP A 68 -12.11 12.73 9.14
C ASP A 68 -11.01 13.77 9.49
N GLU A 69 -9.84 13.29 9.81
CA GLU A 69 -8.66 14.05 10.21
C GLU A 69 -7.44 13.57 9.41
N PRO A 70 -6.34 14.34 9.38
CA PRO A 70 -5.13 13.91 8.67
C PRO A 70 -4.60 12.58 9.20
N VAL A 71 -4.38 11.61 8.31
CA VAL A 71 -3.86 10.27 8.67
C VAL A 71 -2.62 9.90 7.88
N GLU A 72 -1.77 9.13 8.52
CA GLU A 72 -0.69 8.39 7.89
C GLU A 72 -1.11 6.93 7.69
N VAL A 73 -0.80 6.37 6.50
CA VAL A 73 -1.07 4.98 6.15
C VAL A 73 0.21 4.29 5.74
N GLU A 74 0.49 3.13 6.30
CA GLU A 74 1.54 2.24 5.80
C GLU A 74 0.95 0.93 5.28
N ILE A 75 1.43 0.50 4.13
CA ILE A 75 1.00 -0.70 3.43
C ILE A 75 2.22 -1.58 3.13
N ALA A 76 2.15 -2.86 3.46
CA ALA A 76 3.11 -3.86 3.03
C ALA A 76 2.37 -4.95 2.26
N ALA A 77 2.65 -5.06 0.96
CA ALA A 77 2.02 -6.01 0.06
C ALA A 77 2.97 -7.19 -0.23
N PHE A 78 2.48 -8.41 -0.07
CA PHE A 78 3.24 -9.65 -0.23
C PHE A 78 2.57 -10.51 -1.31
N ALA A 79 3.13 -10.49 -2.52
CA ALA A 79 2.64 -11.28 -3.64
C ALA A 79 3.21 -12.71 -3.62
N HIS A 80 2.54 -13.63 -4.31
CA HIS A 80 3.09 -14.98 -4.51
C HIS A 80 4.50 -14.93 -5.09
N ARG A 81 5.40 -15.68 -4.46
CA ARG A 81 6.76 -15.83 -4.95
C ARG A 81 6.78 -16.70 -6.21
N PRO A 82 7.37 -16.25 -7.31
CA PRO A 82 7.46 -17.04 -8.51
C PRO A 82 8.44 -18.22 -8.35
N LYS A 83 8.17 -19.33 -9.02
CA LYS A 83 8.99 -20.58 -8.94
C LYS A 83 10.49 -20.33 -9.12
N ARG A 84 10.89 -19.37 -10.00
CA ARG A 84 12.29 -19.01 -10.24
C ARG A 84 13.04 -18.47 -9.02
N LEU A 85 12.32 -17.99 -7.99
CA LEU A 85 12.83 -17.48 -6.71
C LEU A 85 12.60 -18.44 -5.54
N MET A 86 12.20 -19.68 -5.81
CA MET A 86 11.94 -20.73 -4.80
C MET A 86 13.09 -21.75 -4.68
N ARG A 87 14.22 -21.51 -5.35
CA ARG A 87 15.36 -22.42 -5.35
C ARG A 87 16.06 -22.42 -3.99
N LYS A 88 16.77 -23.48 -3.66
CA LYS A 88 17.50 -23.64 -2.37
C LYS A 88 18.48 -22.49 -2.10
N LYS A 89 19.08 -21.91 -3.14
CA LYS A 89 20.01 -20.77 -3.06
C LYS A 89 19.33 -19.40 -2.89
N ASP A 90 18.03 -19.30 -3.13
CA ASP A 90 17.31 -18.03 -3.00
C ASP A 90 16.99 -17.77 -1.52
N PRO A 91 16.92 -16.51 -1.04
CA PRO A 91 16.60 -16.18 0.36
C PRO A 91 15.27 -16.80 0.80
N ASP A 92 15.15 -17.22 2.06
CA ASP A 92 13.88 -17.73 2.60
C ASP A 92 12.91 -16.61 2.97
N GLY A 93 13.42 -15.48 3.43
CA GLY A 93 12.65 -14.28 3.76
C GLY A 93 12.06 -13.55 2.55
N VAL A 94 11.42 -12.41 2.78
CA VAL A 94 10.81 -11.57 1.74
C VAL A 94 11.84 -11.07 0.73
N VAL A 95 11.40 -10.88 -0.50
CA VAL A 95 12.22 -10.34 -1.60
C VAL A 95 11.46 -9.19 -2.27
N TRP A 96 12.17 -8.13 -2.65
CA TRP A 96 11.56 -7.02 -3.38
C TRP A 96 10.87 -7.48 -4.65
N LYS A 97 9.66 -6.97 -4.87
CA LYS A 97 8.89 -7.25 -6.08
C LYS A 97 9.00 -6.08 -7.04
N THR A 98 9.43 -6.35 -8.26
CA THR A 98 9.59 -5.36 -9.34
C THR A 98 8.70 -5.67 -10.55
N SER A 99 7.54 -6.27 -10.30
CA SER A 99 6.59 -6.69 -11.34
C SER A 99 5.18 -6.24 -11.02
N LYS A 100 4.30 -6.21 -12.02
CA LYS A 100 2.89 -5.86 -11.83
C LYS A 100 2.16 -6.81 -10.86
N PRO A 101 1.13 -6.32 -10.14
CA PRO A 101 0.68 -4.93 -10.11
C PRO A 101 1.70 -4.01 -9.44
N ASP A 102 1.73 -2.75 -9.87
CA ASP A 102 2.65 -1.74 -9.37
C ASP A 102 2.19 -1.24 -7.99
N ALA A 103 3.13 -0.77 -7.17
CA ALA A 103 2.88 -0.36 -5.79
C ALA A 103 1.78 0.71 -5.65
N ASP A 104 1.78 1.73 -6.53
CA ASP A 104 0.76 2.79 -6.55
C ASP A 104 -0.65 2.25 -6.82
N ASN A 105 -0.79 1.27 -7.71
CA ASN A 105 -2.07 0.64 -8.01
C ASN A 105 -2.57 -0.23 -6.86
N ILE A 106 -1.68 -0.90 -6.12
CA ILE A 106 -2.03 -1.63 -4.90
C ILE A 106 -2.45 -0.62 -3.82
N CYS A 107 -1.70 0.45 -3.66
CA CYS A 107 -2.01 1.53 -2.72
C CYS A 107 -3.44 2.05 -2.93
N LYS A 108 -3.80 2.44 -4.17
CA LYS A 108 -5.15 2.92 -4.50
C LYS A 108 -6.24 1.92 -4.13
N CYS A 109 -6.02 0.63 -4.42
CA CYS A 109 -6.99 -0.41 -4.10
C CYS A 109 -7.20 -0.55 -2.57
N VAL A 110 -6.15 -0.41 -1.78
CA VAL A 110 -6.22 -0.43 -0.31
C VAL A 110 -6.92 0.81 0.23
N LEU A 111 -6.58 2.01 -0.25
CA LEU A 111 -7.20 3.26 0.18
C LEU A 111 -8.71 3.27 -0.12
N ASP A 112 -9.11 2.86 -1.34
CA ASP A 112 -10.52 2.71 -1.69
C ASP A 112 -11.25 1.72 -0.76
N SER A 113 -10.56 0.64 -0.33
CA SER A 113 -11.12 -0.32 0.61
C SER A 113 -11.27 0.24 2.02
N LEU A 114 -10.36 1.12 2.48
CA LEU A 114 -10.48 1.81 3.77
C LEU A 114 -11.68 2.76 3.80
N VAL A 115 -11.91 3.51 2.72
CA VAL A 115 -13.08 4.38 2.57
C VAL A 115 -14.35 3.55 2.48
N MET A 116 -14.39 2.53 1.62
CA MET A 116 -15.55 1.63 1.46
C MET A 116 -15.91 0.92 2.77
N GLY A 117 -14.92 0.58 3.59
CA GLY A 117 -15.10 -0.07 4.90
C GLY A 117 -15.47 0.89 6.04
N GLY A 118 -15.56 2.20 5.78
CA GLY A 118 -15.89 3.20 6.79
C GLY A 118 -14.79 3.42 7.82
N ILE A 119 -13.54 3.12 7.49
CA ILE A 119 -12.39 3.43 8.36
C ILE A 119 -11.95 4.88 8.12
N LEU A 120 -11.93 5.31 6.88
CA LEU A 120 -11.71 6.69 6.46
C LEU A 120 -13.00 7.25 5.90
N ARG A 121 -13.25 8.54 6.14
CA ARG A 121 -14.38 9.26 5.52
C ARG A 121 -14.14 9.44 4.02
N ASP A 122 -12.92 9.78 3.65
CA ASP A 122 -12.49 10.04 2.28
C ASP A 122 -10.98 9.77 2.18
N ASP A 123 -10.47 9.42 1.00
CA ASP A 123 -9.04 9.19 0.77
C ASP A 123 -8.20 10.47 0.83
N SER A 124 -8.84 11.65 0.70
CA SER A 124 -8.20 12.95 0.91
C SER A 124 -7.72 13.19 2.35
N CYS A 125 -8.22 12.42 3.33
CA CYS A 125 -7.69 12.43 4.69
C CYS A 125 -6.25 11.89 4.77
N VAL A 126 -5.79 11.12 3.76
CA VAL A 126 -4.46 10.50 3.76
C VAL A 126 -3.41 11.51 3.32
N VAL A 127 -2.65 12.04 4.28
CA VAL A 127 -1.61 13.05 4.04
C VAL A 127 -0.21 12.45 3.94
N SER A 128 -0.04 11.21 4.40
CA SER A 128 1.21 10.47 4.30
C SER A 128 0.91 9.01 3.96
N VAL A 129 1.57 8.47 2.94
CA VAL A 129 1.45 7.07 2.58
C VAL A 129 2.81 6.46 2.32
N ARG A 130 3.04 5.29 2.91
CA ARG A 130 4.19 4.46 2.61
C ARG A 130 3.71 3.11 2.12
N ILE A 131 4.21 2.67 0.97
CA ILE A 131 3.94 1.33 0.45
C ILE A 131 5.23 0.57 0.18
N LEU A 132 5.26 -0.69 0.61
CA LEU A 132 6.35 -1.64 0.38
C LEU A 132 5.77 -2.84 -0.36
N ASP A 133 6.40 -3.24 -1.47
CA ASP A 133 5.91 -4.31 -2.34
C ASP A 133 6.94 -5.45 -2.44
N PHE A 134 6.54 -6.64 -1.98
CA PHE A 134 7.39 -7.81 -1.83
C PHE A 134 6.81 -9.04 -2.52
N PHE A 135 7.69 -9.98 -2.84
CA PHE A 135 7.32 -11.38 -2.88
C PHE A 135 7.38 -11.95 -1.46
N THR A 136 6.39 -12.77 -1.11
CA THR A 136 6.27 -13.36 0.22
C THR A 136 7.46 -14.27 0.56
N GLU A 137 7.57 -14.65 1.82
CA GLU A 137 8.49 -15.67 2.30
C GLU A 137 8.21 -17.01 1.61
N LYS A 138 9.14 -17.96 1.62
CA LYS A 138 8.94 -19.26 0.95
C LYS A 138 7.83 -20.10 1.57
N ASP A 139 7.64 -19.97 2.86
CA ASP A 139 6.73 -20.75 3.70
C ASP A 139 5.42 -20.03 4.06
N ARG A 140 5.25 -18.78 3.60
CA ARG A 140 4.08 -17.96 3.92
C ARG A 140 3.30 -17.57 2.67
N GLY A 141 1.96 -17.48 2.82
CA GLY A 141 1.05 -17.09 1.76
C GLY A 141 1.05 -15.59 1.46
N PRO A 142 0.46 -15.21 0.32
CA PRO A 142 0.31 -13.80 -0.07
C PRO A 142 -0.66 -13.10 0.87
N ARG A 143 -0.41 -11.80 1.11
CA ARG A 143 -1.20 -10.97 2.02
C ARG A 143 -0.95 -9.49 1.78
N VAL A 144 -1.79 -8.67 2.35
CA VAL A 144 -1.59 -7.21 2.45
C VAL A 144 -1.73 -6.82 3.92
N CYS A 145 -0.68 -6.24 4.48
CA CYS A 145 -0.73 -5.65 5.80
C CYS A 145 -0.94 -4.14 5.65
N VAL A 146 -1.89 -3.59 6.39
CA VAL A 146 -2.19 -2.17 6.42
C VAL A 146 -2.22 -1.69 7.87
N ARG A 147 -1.66 -0.51 8.12
CA ARG A 147 -1.78 0.17 9.40
C ARG A 147 -1.95 1.65 9.18
N LEU A 148 -2.68 2.30 10.07
CA LEU A 148 -2.92 3.74 10.01
C LEU A 148 -2.97 4.37 11.41
N ARG A 149 -2.70 5.66 11.44
CA ARG A 149 -2.83 6.50 12.63
C ARG A 149 -3.15 7.93 12.23
N PRO A 150 -3.88 8.67 13.07
CA PRO A 150 -3.95 10.12 12.95
C PRO A 150 -2.56 10.75 13.06
N VAL A 151 -2.35 11.84 12.34
CA VAL A 151 -1.19 12.72 12.48
C VAL A 151 -1.67 14.10 12.87
N GLY A 152 -0.83 14.89 13.56
CA GLY A 152 -1.22 16.25 13.93
C GLY A 152 -1.54 17.13 12.72
N ILE A 153 -2.28 18.21 12.94
CA ILE A 153 -2.60 19.19 11.89
C ILE A 153 -1.33 19.89 11.40
N GLU A 154 -0.37 20.09 12.28
CA GLU A 154 0.91 20.69 11.92
C GLU A 154 1.85 19.65 11.33
N PRO A 155 2.35 19.87 10.10
CA PRO A 155 3.34 18.99 9.51
C PRO A 155 4.62 18.97 10.36
N VAL A 156 5.19 17.78 10.55
CA VAL A 156 6.53 17.67 11.13
C VAL A 156 7.57 18.27 10.19
N GLU A 157 8.63 18.85 10.75
CA GLU A 157 9.77 19.33 9.96
C GLU A 157 10.34 18.19 9.11
N GLY A 158 10.71 18.52 7.89
CA GLY A 158 11.22 17.54 6.95
C GLY A 158 12.29 18.10 6.02
N TRP A 159 12.83 17.22 5.18
CA TRP A 159 13.88 17.56 4.22
C TRP A 159 13.48 18.66 3.23
N TRP A 160 12.17 18.82 2.94
CA TRP A 160 11.62 19.85 2.04
C TRP A 160 11.74 21.29 2.57
N GLN A 161 12.04 21.47 3.86
CA GLN A 161 12.28 22.77 4.48
C GLN A 161 13.73 23.21 4.34
N ARG A 162 14.62 22.35 3.85
CA ARG A 162 16.03 22.64 3.62
C ARG A 162 16.24 23.01 2.15
N PRO A 163 17.14 23.95 1.82
CA PRO A 163 17.54 24.19 0.44
C PRO A 163 18.00 22.88 -0.22
N ILE A 164 17.54 22.64 -1.44
CA ILE A 164 18.01 21.50 -2.22
C ILE A 164 19.40 21.86 -2.76
N GLU A 165 20.44 21.30 -2.15
CA GLU A 165 21.78 21.34 -2.71
C GLU A 165 21.84 20.36 -3.89
N LEU A 166 21.84 20.90 -5.12
CA LEU A 166 22.09 20.11 -6.31
C LEU A 166 23.55 19.64 -6.25
N ARG A 167 23.75 18.34 -6.18
CA ARG A 167 25.11 17.77 -6.35
C ARG A 167 25.54 18.08 -7.79
N GLU A 168 26.68 18.77 -7.93
CA GLU A 168 27.33 18.86 -9.23
C GLU A 168 27.62 17.45 -9.72
N GLU A 169 27.20 17.14 -10.94
CA GLU A 169 27.55 15.86 -11.55
C GLU A 169 29.08 15.76 -11.62
N PRO A 170 29.66 14.61 -11.27
CA PRO A 170 31.09 14.40 -11.45
C PRO A 170 31.43 14.64 -12.94
N LYS A 171 32.29 15.61 -13.20
CA LYS A 171 32.81 15.85 -14.56
C LYS A 171 33.45 14.55 -15.02
N HIS A 172 32.82 13.89 -16.00
CA HIS A 172 33.45 12.79 -16.72
C HIS A 172 34.61 13.40 -17.50
N GLU A 173 35.81 13.30 -16.97
CA GLU A 173 37.01 13.49 -17.76
C GLU A 173 37.08 12.33 -18.77
N PHE A 174 37.00 12.69 -20.07
CA PHE A 174 37.20 11.78 -21.19
C PHE A 174 38.71 11.60 -21.45
#